data_307695eaad371d094fb43785a927baac
#
_entry.id   307695eaad371d094fb43785a927baac
#
_cell.length_a   1.000
_cell.length_b   1.000
_cell.length_c   1.000
_cell.angle_alpha   90.00
_cell.angle_beta   90.00
_cell.angle_gamma   90.00
#
_symmetry.space_group_name_H-M   'P 1'
#
loop_
_entity.id
_entity.type
_entity.pdbx_description
1 polymer ?
#
loop_
_entity_poly.entity_id
_entity_poly.type
_entity_poly.pdbx_seq_one_letter_code
_entity_poly.pdbx_strand_id
1 'polypeptide(L)'
;MPGTAKKATARVPVTRERALRAAMAVADAEGLAALTMRRLAQEVGVEAMSLYHHVANKDDILDGMVDLVFTEIELPADGDEWKPAMRARAVSARAALMRHPWAINIMNSRIASGPATLRHHDAVIGCCLQAGMSAAMAGHSFSLIDSYLYGFVMQESALPFDETSDIPQILDEMYEPFPANQYPHLTQFTTEYIMKPGYKYGDEFEWGLDLVLDSLEALPRV
;
A
#
# COMPACT_ATOMS: atom_id res chain seq x y z
N MET A 1 -17.72 -55.75 5.38
CA MET A 1 -17.59 -54.30 5.64
C MET A 1 -16.56 -53.76 4.68
N PRO A 2 -16.94 -52.99 3.61
CA PRO A 2 -15.94 -52.39 2.74
C PRO A 2 -15.37 -51.13 3.40
N GLY A 3 -14.04 -51.09 3.52
CA GLY A 3 -13.32 -49.95 4.07
C GLY A 3 -13.46 -48.71 3.19
N THR A 4 -13.88 -47.60 3.78
CA THR A 4 -13.92 -46.29 3.17
C THR A 4 -12.52 -45.80 2.87
N ALA A 5 -12.10 -45.89 1.60
CA ALA A 5 -10.90 -45.27 1.09
C ALA A 5 -10.99 -43.74 1.26
N LYS A 6 -10.19 -43.18 2.17
CA LYS A 6 -10.01 -41.75 2.32
C LYS A 6 -9.47 -41.19 1.00
N LYS A 7 -10.28 -40.46 0.27
CA LYS A 7 -9.87 -39.73 -0.95
C LYS A 7 -8.72 -38.82 -0.57
N ALA A 8 -7.52 -39.16 -1.03
CA ALA A 8 -6.37 -38.28 -0.92
C ALA A 8 -6.69 -37.03 -1.75
N THR A 9 -6.90 -35.90 -1.10
CA THR A 9 -6.97 -34.59 -1.74
C THR A 9 -5.65 -34.39 -2.48
N ALA A 10 -5.72 -34.25 -3.80
CA ALA A 10 -4.55 -34.00 -4.63
C ALA A 10 -3.83 -32.75 -4.08
N ARG A 11 -2.59 -32.92 -3.60
CA ARG A 11 -1.76 -31.81 -3.13
C ARG A 11 -1.49 -30.91 -4.32
N VAL A 12 -1.99 -29.68 -4.26
CA VAL A 12 -1.68 -28.66 -5.28
C VAL A 12 -0.17 -28.39 -5.24
N PRO A 13 0.53 -28.46 -6.39
CA PRO A 13 1.97 -28.24 -6.43
C PRO A 13 2.35 -26.87 -5.85
N VAL A 14 3.47 -26.81 -5.15
CA VAL A 14 4.06 -25.54 -4.73
C VAL A 14 4.66 -24.86 -5.95
N THR A 15 4.37 -23.60 -6.12
CA THR A 15 5.00 -22.72 -7.12
C THR A 15 5.51 -21.47 -6.39
N ARG A 16 6.44 -20.75 -7.00
CA ARG A 16 6.92 -19.47 -6.47
C ARG A 16 5.76 -18.52 -6.22
N GLU A 17 4.86 -18.35 -7.17
CA GLU A 17 3.68 -17.49 -7.05
C GLU A 17 2.79 -17.89 -5.87
N ARG A 18 2.52 -19.16 -5.69
CA ARG A 18 1.74 -19.67 -4.55
C ARG A 18 2.42 -19.38 -3.22
N ALA A 19 3.74 -19.53 -3.14
CA ALA A 19 4.51 -19.20 -1.95
C ALA A 19 4.44 -17.70 -1.64
N LEU A 20 4.56 -16.82 -2.66
CA LEU A 20 4.48 -15.38 -2.49
C LEU A 20 3.07 -14.93 -2.04
N ARG A 21 2.00 -15.44 -2.66
CA ARG A 21 0.61 -15.14 -2.23
C ARG A 21 0.33 -15.60 -0.80
N ALA A 22 0.83 -16.77 -0.41
CA ALA A 22 0.73 -17.26 0.95
C ALA A 22 1.52 -16.38 1.94
N ALA A 23 2.69 -15.88 1.53
CA ALA A 23 3.49 -14.96 2.32
C ALA A 23 2.78 -13.61 2.53
N MET A 24 2.14 -13.07 1.48
CA MET A 24 1.29 -11.87 1.58
C MET A 24 0.15 -12.09 2.57
N ALA A 25 -0.59 -13.20 2.44
CA ALA A 25 -1.70 -13.51 3.35
C ALA A 25 -1.26 -13.61 4.81
N VAL A 26 -0.08 -14.19 5.10
CA VAL A 26 0.49 -14.21 6.46
C VAL A 26 0.83 -12.80 6.93
N ALA A 27 1.46 -11.99 6.07
CA ALA A 27 1.84 -10.63 6.42
C ALA A 27 0.62 -9.71 6.64
N ASP A 28 -0.44 -9.88 5.86
CA ASP A 28 -1.69 -9.13 5.99
C ASP A 28 -2.43 -9.47 7.29
N ALA A 29 -2.45 -10.75 7.66
CA ALA A 29 -3.19 -11.22 8.84
C ALA A 29 -2.42 -11.07 10.16
N GLU A 30 -1.11 -11.28 10.15
CA GLU A 30 -0.29 -11.45 11.36
C GLU A 30 0.86 -10.42 11.44
N GLY A 31 1.02 -9.59 10.40
CA GLY A 31 2.14 -8.65 10.25
C GLY A 31 3.43 -9.30 9.73
N LEU A 32 4.31 -8.46 9.20
CA LEU A 32 5.57 -8.90 8.56
C LEU A 32 6.51 -9.65 9.52
N ALA A 33 6.45 -9.35 10.81
CA ALA A 33 7.28 -10.00 11.82
C ALA A 33 6.95 -11.50 11.98
N ALA A 34 5.69 -11.88 11.76
CA ALA A 34 5.26 -13.28 11.82
C ALA A 34 5.73 -14.10 10.61
N LEU A 35 6.10 -13.45 9.51
CA LEU A 35 6.56 -14.13 8.29
C LEU A 35 7.94 -14.73 8.50
N THR A 36 7.97 -16.04 8.73
CA THR A 36 9.18 -16.88 8.78
C THR A 36 9.08 -17.99 7.75
N MET A 37 10.21 -18.56 7.32
CA MET A 37 10.20 -19.70 6.39
C MET A 37 9.39 -20.90 6.95
N ARG A 38 9.40 -21.09 8.25
CA ARG A 38 8.61 -22.14 8.91
C ARG A 38 7.12 -21.83 8.88
N ARG A 39 6.72 -20.58 9.20
CA ARG A 39 5.31 -20.16 9.15
C ARG A 39 4.76 -20.24 7.72
N LEU A 40 5.54 -19.79 6.75
CA LEU A 40 5.18 -19.88 5.33
C LEU A 40 5.03 -21.34 4.86
N ALA A 41 5.92 -22.23 5.26
CA ALA A 41 5.83 -23.64 4.92
C ALA A 41 4.55 -24.29 5.48
N GLN A 42 4.16 -23.92 6.71
CA GLN A 42 2.90 -24.36 7.31
C GLN A 42 1.70 -23.84 6.51
N GLU A 43 1.72 -22.57 6.11
CA GLU A 43 0.65 -21.95 5.31
C GLU A 43 0.48 -22.64 3.95
N VAL A 44 1.59 -22.91 3.27
CA VAL A 44 1.60 -23.61 1.96
C VAL A 44 1.28 -25.11 2.11
N GLY A 45 1.43 -25.68 3.31
CA GLY A 45 1.19 -27.11 3.59
C GLY A 45 2.31 -28.02 3.14
N VAL A 46 3.58 -27.58 3.29
CA VAL A 46 4.79 -28.33 2.90
C VAL A 46 5.86 -28.28 3.99
N GLU A 47 6.91 -29.10 3.84
CA GLU A 47 8.11 -28.97 4.66
C GLU A 47 8.93 -27.74 4.26
N ALA A 48 9.55 -27.07 5.24
CA ALA A 48 10.30 -25.83 5.01
C ALA A 48 11.40 -25.99 3.94
N MET A 49 12.05 -27.15 3.89
CA MET A 49 13.06 -27.44 2.87
C MET A 49 12.50 -27.46 1.44
N SER A 50 11.22 -27.81 1.27
CA SER A 50 10.57 -27.80 -0.05
C SER A 50 10.37 -26.39 -0.61
N LEU A 51 10.28 -25.37 0.25
CA LEU A 51 10.15 -23.98 -0.20
C LEU A 51 11.44 -23.51 -0.90
N TYR A 52 12.61 -23.93 -0.44
CA TYR A 52 13.89 -23.51 -1.00
C TYR A 52 14.14 -23.99 -2.43
N HIS A 53 13.31 -24.89 -2.98
CA HIS A 53 13.29 -25.20 -4.40
C HIS A 53 12.58 -24.12 -5.25
N HIS A 54 11.80 -23.25 -4.63
CA HIS A 54 10.99 -22.24 -5.31
C HIS A 54 11.37 -20.80 -4.96
N VAL A 55 12.02 -20.60 -3.82
CA VAL A 55 12.48 -19.29 -3.32
C VAL A 55 13.87 -19.44 -2.70
N ALA A 56 14.76 -18.49 -2.98
CA ALA A 56 16.15 -18.60 -2.52
C ALA A 56 16.30 -18.39 -1.00
N ASN A 57 15.58 -17.40 -0.47
CA ASN A 57 15.63 -17.01 0.94
C ASN A 57 14.42 -16.11 1.28
N LYS A 58 14.38 -15.58 2.52
CA LYS A 58 13.34 -14.65 2.95
C LYS A 58 13.36 -13.33 2.17
N ASP A 59 14.53 -12.85 1.79
CA ASP A 59 14.65 -11.61 1.02
C ASP A 59 14.05 -11.74 -0.38
N ASP A 60 14.27 -12.87 -1.06
CA ASP A 60 13.64 -13.18 -2.35
C ASP A 60 12.10 -13.23 -2.23
N ILE A 61 11.57 -13.69 -1.10
CA ILE A 61 10.13 -13.65 -0.81
C ILE A 61 9.66 -12.21 -0.66
N LEU A 62 10.36 -11.40 0.15
CA LEU A 62 9.98 -10.00 0.37
C LEU A 62 10.04 -9.18 -0.93
N ASP A 63 11.06 -9.38 -1.76
CA ASP A 63 11.17 -8.74 -3.08
C ASP A 63 9.99 -9.14 -3.98
N GLY A 64 9.66 -10.44 -4.00
CA GLY A 64 8.51 -10.93 -4.77
C GLY A 64 7.16 -10.44 -4.25
N MET A 65 7.00 -10.28 -2.93
CA MET A 65 5.78 -9.72 -2.34
C MET A 65 5.60 -8.24 -2.73
N VAL A 66 6.67 -7.44 -2.67
CA VAL A 66 6.64 -6.05 -3.14
C VAL A 66 6.26 -5.98 -4.62
N ASP A 67 6.86 -6.81 -5.45
CA ASP A 67 6.55 -6.84 -6.88
C ASP A 67 5.08 -7.25 -7.15
N LEU A 68 4.50 -8.13 -6.33
CA LEU A 68 3.08 -8.46 -6.40
C LEU A 68 2.19 -7.27 -6.03
N VAL A 69 2.52 -6.49 -4.99
CA VAL A 69 1.78 -5.26 -4.64
C VAL A 69 1.76 -4.29 -5.82
N PHE A 70 2.87 -4.14 -6.55
CA PHE A 70 2.91 -3.32 -7.76
C PHE A 70 2.01 -3.83 -8.88
N THR A 71 1.65 -5.13 -8.91
CA THR A 71 0.67 -5.64 -9.89
C THR A 71 -0.76 -5.22 -9.58
N GLU A 72 -1.04 -4.75 -8.38
CA GLU A 72 -2.37 -4.30 -7.94
C GLU A 72 -2.62 -2.81 -8.20
N ILE A 73 -1.58 -2.08 -8.61
CA ILE A 73 -1.64 -0.64 -8.88
C ILE A 73 -2.00 -0.42 -10.35
N GLU A 74 -3.00 0.42 -10.58
CA GLU A 74 -3.38 0.85 -11.92
C GLU A 74 -2.25 1.65 -12.56
N LEU A 75 -1.94 1.35 -13.82
CA LEU A 75 -0.87 2.00 -14.56
C LEU A 75 -1.45 2.97 -15.58
N PRO A 76 -0.80 4.13 -15.80
CA PRO A 76 -1.08 4.97 -16.94
C PRO A 76 -0.95 4.19 -18.25
N ALA A 77 -1.87 4.38 -19.17
CA ALA A 77 -1.78 3.84 -20.52
C ALA A 77 -1.18 4.86 -21.50
N ASP A 78 -0.69 4.36 -22.63
CA ASP A 78 -0.19 5.25 -23.70
C ASP A 78 -1.31 6.16 -24.21
N GLY A 79 -1.03 7.47 -24.19
CA GLY A 79 -1.96 8.50 -24.64
C GLY A 79 -2.94 9.01 -23.58
N ASP A 80 -2.86 8.51 -22.37
CA ASP A 80 -3.66 9.07 -21.27
C ASP A 80 -3.26 10.52 -20.95
N GLU A 81 -4.24 11.32 -20.56
CA GLU A 81 -3.97 12.64 -19.99
C GLU A 81 -3.26 12.50 -18.64
N TRP A 82 -2.13 13.20 -18.49
CA TRP A 82 -1.22 13.06 -17.34
C TRP A 82 -1.91 13.17 -15.99
N LYS A 83 -2.71 14.22 -15.76
CA LYS A 83 -3.27 14.48 -14.43
C LYS A 83 -4.32 13.44 -14.02
N PRO A 84 -5.33 13.10 -14.84
CA PRO A 84 -6.25 12.01 -14.52
C PRO A 84 -5.56 10.67 -14.32
N ALA A 85 -4.55 10.36 -15.16
CA ALA A 85 -3.80 9.11 -15.05
C ALA A 85 -2.99 9.02 -13.75
N MET A 86 -2.30 10.10 -13.36
CA MET A 86 -1.57 10.15 -12.09
C MET A 86 -2.51 10.10 -10.89
N ARG A 87 -3.68 10.72 -10.99
CA ARG A 87 -4.71 10.64 -9.95
C ARG A 87 -5.22 9.20 -9.78
N ALA A 88 -5.63 8.56 -10.85
CA ALA A 88 -6.10 7.17 -10.83
C ALA A 88 -5.03 6.22 -10.25
N ARG A 89 -3.80 6.34 -10.72
CA ARG A 89 -2.65 5.60 -10.20
C ARG A 89 -2.46 5.82 -8.69
N ALA A 90 -2.49 7.06 -8.20
CA ALA A 90 -2.26 7.35 -6.78
C ALA A 90 -3.40 6.82 -5.89
N VAL A 91 -4.65 6.94 -6.32
CA VAL A 91 -5.82 6.36 -5.63
C VAL A 91 -5.72 4.84 -5.58
N SER A 92 -5.39 4.20 -6.71
CA SER A 92 -5.20 2.76 -6.80
C SER A 92 -4.03 2.28 -5.92
N ALA A 93 -2.91 3.01 -5.92
CA ALA A 93 -1.76 2.71 -5.08
C ALA A 93 -2.08 2.81 -3.58
N ARG A 94 -2.81 3.87 -3.15
CA ARG A 94 -3.30 3.96 -1.78
C ARG A 94 -4.14 2.74 -1.41
N ALA A 95 -5.10 2.37 -2.25
CA ALA A 95 -5.96 1.22 -2.00
C ALA A 95 -5.16 -0.10 -1.88
N ALA A 96 -4.14 -0.31 -2.71
CA ALA A 96 -3.25 -1.47 -2.62
C ALA A 96 -2.45 -1.45 -1.30
N LEU A 97 -1.86 -0.31 -0.94
CA LEU A 97 -1.05 -0.17 0.27
C LEU A 97 -1.88 -0.26 1.56
N MET A 98 -3.13 0.18 1.55
CA MET A 98 -4.05 -0.01 2.70
C MET A 98 -4.45 -1.48 2.88
N ARG A 99 -4.49 -2.29 1.81
CA ARG A 99 -4.64 -3.75 1.92
C ARG A 99 -3.38 -4.43 2.43
N HIS A 100 -2.20 -3.86 2.15
CA HIS A 100 -0.87 -4.40 2.46
C HIS A 100 -0.02 -3.40 3.25
N PRO A 101 -0.40 -3.02 4.49
CA PRO A 101 0.27 -1.93 5.24
C PRO A 101 1.77 -2.18 5.49
N TRP A 102 2.17 -3.45 5.53
CA TRP A 102 3.56 -3.86 5.67
C TRP A 102 4.43 -3.46 4.46
N ALA A 103 3.83 -3.27 3.28
CA ALA A 103 4.57 -3.05 2.04
C ALA A 103 5.38 -1.74 2.07
N ILE A 104 4.83 -0.65 2.62
CA ILE A 104 5.53 0.65 2.70
C ILE A 104 6.86 0.52 3.43
N ASN A 105 6.89 -0.25 4.51
CA ASN A 105 8.10 -0.40 5.33
C ASN A 105 9.25 -1.12 4.60
N ILE A 106 8.94 -1.93 3.60
CA ILE A 106 9.94 -2.70 2.87
C ILE A 106 10.20 -2.18 1.45
N MET A 107 9.24 -1.50 0.80
CA MET A 107 9.40 -0.98 -0.57
C MET A 107 10.65 -0.09 -0.71
N ASN A 108 10.85 0.85 0.22
CA ASN A 108 11.97 1.80 0.18
C ASN A 108 13.32 1.19 0.62
N SER A 109 13.30 0.02 1.24
CA SER A 109 14.51 -0.66 1.72
C SER A 109 15.04 -1.73 0.76
N ARG A 110 14.31 -2.04 -0.31
CA ARG A 110 14.67 -3.10 -1.27
C ARG A 110 15.41 -2.52 -2.47
N ILE A 111 16.54 -3.14 -2.81
CA ILE A 111 17.36 -2.76 -3.98
C ILE A 111 16.89 -3.52 -5.23
N ALA A 112 16.41 -4.75 -5.06
CA ALA A 112 15.98 -5.58 -6.17
C ALA A 112 14.55 -5.21 -6.60
N SER A 113 14.43 -4.62 -7.78
CA SER A 113 13.14 -4.30 -8.42
C SER A 113 12.70 -5.46 -9.30
N GLY A 114 11.50 -5.99 -9.05
CA GLY A 114 10.88 -6.99 -9.91
C GLY A 114 10.29 -6.40 -11.20
N PRO A 115 9.81 -7.25 -12.12
CA PRO A 115 9.30 -6.80 -13.40
C PRO A 115 8.03 -5.93 -13.30
N ALA A 116 7.18 -6.12 -12.28
CA ALA A 116 6.02 -5.27 -12.08
C ALA A 116 6.41 -3.89 -11.58
N THR A 117 7.35 -3.82 -10.63
CA THR A 117 7.94 -2.58 -10.13
C THR A 117 8.57 -1.77 -11.26
N LEU A 118 9.35 -2.41 -12.13
CA LEU A 118 9.98 -1.74 -13.28
C LEU A 118 8.95 -1.22 -14.28
N ARG A 119 7.94 -2.02 -14.62
CA ARG A 119 6.83 -1.59 -15.49
C ARG A 119 6.09 -0.39 -14.92
N HIS A 120 5.83 -0.40 -13.61
CA HIS A 120 5.17 0.71 -12.93
C HIS A 120 5.98 2.01 -13.06
N HIS A 121 7.27 1.98 -12.75
CA HIS A 121 8.13 3.16 -12.88
C HIS A 121 8.22 3.66 -14.32
N ASP A 122 8.38 2.74 -15.29
CA ASP A 122 8.45 3.07 -16.70
C ASP A 122 7.16 3.73 -17.20
N ALA A 123 5.99 3.20 -16.85
CA ALA A 123 4.70 3.76 -17.22
C ALA A 123 4.46 5.16 -16.62
N VAL A 124 4.81 5.37 -15.35
CA VAL A 124 4.66 6.67 -14.67
C VAL A 124 5.58 7.72 -15.29
N ILE A 125 6.85 7.38 -15.49
CA ILE A 125 7.82 8.28 -16.13
C ILE A 125 7.40 8.54 -17.58
N GLY A 126 7.00 7.51 -18.30
CA GLY A 126 6.53 7.61 -19.70
C GLY A 126 5.36 8.59 -19.84
N CYS A 127 4.35 8.49 -18.94
CA CYS A 127 3.21 9.40 -18.92
C CYS A 127 3.64 10.88 -18.70
N CYS A 128 4.57 11.14 -17.79
CA CYS A 128 5.11 12.47 -17.56
C CYS A 128 5.85 13.02 -18.82
N LEU A 129 6.68 12.19 -19.44
CA LEU A 129 7.44 12.59 -20.64
C LEU A 129 6.51 12.82 -21.84
N GLN A 130 5.50 11.98 -22.05
CA GLN A 130 4.50 12.15 -23.11
C GLN A 130 3.66 13.41 -22.90
N ALA A 131 3.45 13.84 -21.67
CA ALA A 131 2.82 15.13 -21.33
C ALA A 131 3.74 16.34 -21.59
N GLY A 132 4.95 16.13 -22.12
CA GLY A 132 5.90 17.19 -22.45
C GLY A 132 6.77 17.66 -21.28
N MET A 133 6.82 16.93 -20.19
CA MET A 133 7.73 17.25 -19.08
C MET A 133 9.16 16.89 -19.44
N SER A 134 10.13 17.70 -19.00
CA SER A 134 11.54 17.30 -19.04
C SER A 134 11.77 16.12 -18.09
N ALA A 135 12.87 15.38 -18.27
CA ALA A 135 13.24 14.28 -17.38
C ALA A 135 13.37 14.75 -15.91
N ALA A 136 13.85 15.97 -15.69
CA ALA A 136 13.93 16.57 -14.35
C ALA A 136 12.55 16.79 -13.76
N MET A 137 11.62 17.38 -14.53
CA MET A 137 10.23 17.59 -14.08
C MET A 137 9.50 16.27 -13.84
N ALA A 138 9.69 15.26 -14.68
CA ALA A 138 9.14 13.92 -14.45
C ALA A 138 9.66 13.33 -13.13
N GLY A 139 10.95 13.47 -12.83
CA GLY A 139 11.53 13.04 -11.56
C GLY A 139 10.99 13.81 -10.36
N HIS A 140 10.83 15.13 -10.46
CA HIS A 140 10.22 15.95 -9.39
C HIS A 140 8.76 15.57 -9.15
N SER A 141 7.98 15.40 -10.22
CA SER A 141 6.56 15.00 -10.14
C SER A 141 6.39 13.64 -9.51
N PHE A 142 7.17 12.65 -9.96
CA PHE A 142 7.18 11.32 -9.40
C PHE A 142 7.50 11.34 -7.89
N SER A 143 8.60 12.01 -7.51
CA SER A 143 9.05 12.08 -6.12
C SER A 143 8.01 12.77 -5.22
N LEU A 144 7.39 13.86 -5.68
CA LEU A 144 6.42 14.61 -4.89
C LEU A 144 5.13 13.81 -4.67
N ILE A 145 4.58 13.22 -5.74
CA ILE A 145 3.36 12.42 -5.65
C ILE A 145 3.57 11.21 -4.75
N ASP A 146 4.70 10.50 -4.88
CA ASP A 146 4.98 9.34 -4.05
C ASP A 146 5.27 9.70 -2.59
N SER A 147 5.92 10.83 -2.33
CA SER A 147 6.12 11.33 -0.97
C SER A 147 4.80 11.64 -0.28
N TYR A 148 3.86 12.27 -1.01
CA TYR A 148 2.52 12.52 -0.51
C TYR A 148 1.77 11.21 -0.24
N LEU A 149 1.72 10.32 -1.23
CA LEU A 149 1.03 9.03 -1.15
C LEU A 149 1.52 8.20 0.03
N TYR A 150 2.83 7.96 0.10
CA TYR A 150 3.40 7.10 1.15
C TYR A 150 3.27 7.73 2.53
N GLY A 151 3.50 9.04 2.65
CA GLY A 151 3.31 9.77 3.90
C GLY A 151 1.88 9.69 4.40
N PHE A 152 0.91 9.87 3.51
CA PHE A 152 -0.51 9.79 3.84
C PHE A 152 -0.89 8.38 4.31
N VAL A 153 -0.54 7.35 3.53
CA VAL A 153 -0.88 5.94 3.89
C VAL A 153 -0.21 5.52 5.19
N MET A 154 1.03 5.97 5.47
CA MET A 154 1.68 5.71 6.75
C MET A 154 0.91 6.32 7.93
N GLN A 155 0.41 7.54 7.77
CA GLN A 155 -0.40 8.20 8.81
C GLN A 155 -1.75 7.50 8.95
N GLU A 156 -2.45 7.24 7.86
CA GLU A 156 -3.75 6.60 7.85
C GLU A 156 -3.73 5.20 8.48
N SER A 157 -2.74 4.37 8.12
CA SER A 157 -2.58 3.02 8.67
C SER A 157 -2.18 2.99 10.15
N ALA A 158 -1.71 4.09 10.69
CA ALA A 158 -1.33 4.24 12.11
C ALA A 158 -2.47 4.79 12.98
N LEU A 159 -3.57 5.24 12.37
CA LEU A 159 -4.71 5.75 13.14
C LEU A 159 -5.34 4.64 13.99
N PRO A 160 -5.76 4.95 15.23
CA PRO A 160 -6.45 3.99 16.10
C PRO A 160 -7.92 3.76 15.72
N PHE A 161 -8.37 4.30 14.59
CA PHE A 161 -9.73 4.21 14.08
C PHE A 161 -9.74 4.05 12.55
N ASP A 162 -10.80 3.47 12.05
CA ASP A 162 -11.10 3.27 10.63
C ASP A 162 -12.47 3.84 10.25
N GLU A 163 -12.92 3.59 9.04
CA GLU A 163 -14.23 4.08 8.54
C GLU A 163 -15.44 3.56 9.31
N THR A 164 -15.29 2.50 10.09
CA THR A 164 -16.36 1.87 10.87
C THR A 164 -16.37 2.28 12.34
N SER A 165 -15.35 3.01 12.77
CA SER A 165 -15.12 3.39 14.15
C SER A 165 -16.04 4.53 14.60
N ASP A 166 -16.47 4.47 15.86
CA ASP A 166 -17.15 5.61 16.51
C ASP A 166 -16.10 6.63 16.95
N ILE A 167 -15.77 7.54 16.03
CA ILE A 167 -14.76 8.57 16.27
C ILE A 167 -15.01 9.40 17.52
N PRO A 168 -16.24 9.90 17.81
CA PRO A 168 -16.54 10.55 19.07
C PRO A 168 -16.13 9.76 20.30
N GLN A 169 -16.49 8.46 20.38
CA GLN A 169 -16.12 7.62 21.52
C GLN A 169 -14.61 7.47 21.67
N ILE A 170 -13.89 7.24 20.56
CA ILE A 170 -12.43 7.09 20.57
C ILE A 170 -11.74 8.39 21.02
N LEU A 171 -12.23 9.52 20.53
CA LEU A 171 -11.70 10.84 20.92
C LEU A 171 -11.96 11.15 22.39
N ASP A 172 -13.12 10.79 22.91
CA ASP A 172 -13.42 10.94 24.34
C ASP A 172 -12.43 10.11 25.17
N GLU A 173 -12.14 8.87 24.78
CA GLU A 173 -11.16 8.01 25.48
C GLU A 173 -9.71 8.57 25.35
N MET A 174 -9.35 9.11 24.20
CA MET A 174 -8.00 9.68 23.95
C MET A 174 -7.80 11.02 24.63
N TYR A 175 -8.83 11.84 24.73
CA TYR A 175 -8.74 13.23 25.17
C TYR A 175 -9.41 13.50 26.53
N GLU A 176 -9.94 12.49 27.22
CA GLU A 176 -10.53 12.64 28.55
C GLU A 176 -9.64 13.41 29.57
N PRO A 177 -8.29 13.32 29.50
CA PRO A 177 -7.40 14.17 30.31
C PRO A 177 -7.04 15.52 29.67
N PHE A 178 -7.64 15.90 28.53
CA PHE A 178 -7.20 17.08 27.77
C PHE A 178 -7.90 18.34 28.30
N PRO A 179 -7.19 19.23 29.02
CA PRO A 179 -7.83 20.44 29.50
C PRO A 179 -8.05 21.42 28.34
N ALA A 180 -9.31 21.53 27.88
CA ALA A 180 -9.70 22.36 26.75
C ALA A 180 -9.21 23.84 26.84
N ASN A 181 -9.03 24.34 28.07
CA ASN A 181 -8.50 25.67 28.31
C ASN A 181 -6.98 25.80 28.07
N GLN A 182 -6.23 24.70 28.03
CA GLN A 182 -4.80 24.70 27.73
C GLN A 182 -4.49 24.55 26.25
N TYR A 183 -5.40 23.94 25.47
CA TYR A 183 -5.21 23.65 24.04
C TYR A 183 -6.42 24.10 23.21
N PRO A 184 -6.75 25.42 23.20
CA PRO A 184 -7.99 25.90 22.62
C PRO A 184 -8.10 25.64 21.11
N HIS A 185 -7.00 25.73 20.36
CA HIS A 185 -7.02 25.49 18.91
C HIS A 185 -7.22 24.00 18.56
N LEU A 186 -6.62 23.09 19.32
CA LEU A 186 -6.84 21.66 19.13
C LEU A 186 -8.28 21.30 19.47
N THR A 187 -8.82 21.82 20.58
CA THR A 187 -10.23 21.62 20.95
C THR A 187 -11.16 22.14 19.86
N GLN A 188 -10.93 23.35 19.34
CA GLN A 188 -11.72 23.91 18.27
C GLN A 188 -11.67 23.03 17.02
N PHE A 189 -10.46 22.66 16.55
CA PHE A 189 -10.26 21.81 15.38
C PHE A 189 -10.98 20.46 15.54
N THR A 190 -10.80 19.80 16.67
CA THR A 190 -11.43 18.50 16.94
C THR A 190 -12.95 18.63 16.90
N THR A 191 -13.53 19.62 17.59
CA THR A 191 -14.98 19.80 17.69
C THR A 191 -15.61 20.26 16.38
N GLU A 192 -14.97 21.21 15.67
CA GLU A 192 -15.54 21.81 14.48
C GLU A 192 -15.29 21.01 13.19
N TYR A 193 -14.32 20.08 13.21
CA TYR A 193 -13.92 19.32 12.03
C TYR A 193 -13.96 17.81 12.24
N ILE A 194 -13.17 17.25 13.16
CA ILE A 194 -13.03 15.80 13.32
C ILE A 194 -14.31 15.14 13.83
N MET A 195 -15.01 15.80 14.79
CA MET A 195 -16.26 15.28 15.36
C MET A 195 -17.50 15.53 14.49
N LYS A 196 -17.34 16.08 13.30
CA LYS A 196 -18.49 16.29 12.40
C LYS A 196 -19.02 14.94 11.89
N PRO A 197 -20.35 14.76 11.84
CA PRO A 197 -20.93 13.57 11.24
C PRO A 197 -20.45 13.39 9.80
N GLY A 198 -19.94 12.20 9.50
CA GLY A 198 -19.44 11.85 8.18
C GLY A 198 -17.96 12.19 7.92
N TYR A 199 -17.23 12.70 8.91
CA TYR A 199 -15.78 12.87 8.77
C TYR A 199 -15.10 11.52 8.53
N LYS A 200 -14.24 11.47 7.53
CA LYS A 200 -13.36 10.34 7.22
C LYS A 200 -11.98 10.87 6.91
N TYR A 201 -10.99 10.37 7.64
CA TYR A 201 -9.60 10.75 7.38
C TYR A 201 -9.17 10.45 5.93
N GLY A 202 -9.68 9.36 5.37
CA GLY A 202 -9.38 8.96 3.99
C GLY A 202 -9.80 9.96 2.92
N ASP A 203 -10.80 10.81 3.19
CA ASP A 203 -11.26 11.83 2.23
C ASP A 203 -10.21 12.95 2.04
N GLU A 204 -9.36 13.17 3.05
CA GLU A 204 -8.25 14.13 2.97
C GLU A 204 -7.22 13.76 1.89
N PHE A 205 -7.12 12.48 1.55
CA PHE A 205 -6.18 12.00 0.55
C PHE A 205 -6.45 12.61 -0.82
N GLU A 206 -7.69 12.53 -1.27
CA GLU A 206 -8.04 13.01 -2.61
C GLU A 206 -7.95 14.52 -2.69
N TRP A 207 -8.36 15.24 -1.65
CA TRP A 207 -8.24 16.69 -1.57
C TRP A 207 -6.77 17.15 -1.66
N GLY A 208 -5.88 16.56 -0.89
CA GLY A 208 -4.47 16.92 -0.91
C GLY A 208 -3.75 16.45 -2.18
N LEU A 209 -4.13 15.29 -2.73
CA LEU A 209 -3.62 14.80 -4.01
C LEU A 209 -3.96 15.77 -5.14
N ASP A 210 -5.22 16.24 -5.20
CA ASP A 210 -5.66 17.19 -6.23
C ASP A 210 -4.87 18.50 -6.13
N LEU A 211 -4.58 19.02 -4.92
CA LEU A 211 -3.69 20.16 -4.71
C LEU A 211 -2.28 19.94 -5.27
N VAL A 212 -1.69 18.77 -5.01
CA VAL A 212 -0.36 18.40 -5.51
C VAL A 212 -0.38 18.38 -7.04
N LEU A 213 -1.38 17.71 -7.63
CA LEU A 213 -1.50 17.59 -9.09
C LEU A 213 -1.76 18.94 -9.77
N ASP A 214 -2.61 19.79 -9.21
CA ASP A 214 -2.89 21.15 -9.71
C ASP A 214 -1.61 22.00 -9.70
N SER A 215 -0.86 21.93 -8.60
CA SER A 215 0.41 22.65 -8.47
C SER A 215 1.44 22.20 -9.52
N LEU A 216 1.56 20.89 -9.75
CA LEU A 216 2.47 20.35 -10.76
C LEU A 216 2.04 20.68 -12.19
N GLU A 217 0.73 20.70 -12.47
CA GLU A 217 0.17 21.06 -13.77
C GLU A 217 0.44 22.53 -14.14
N ALA A 218 0.45 23.43 -13.15
CA ALA A 218 0.71 24.84 -13.33
C ALA A 218 2.20 25.19 -13.57
N LEU A 219 3.13 24.25 -13.31
CA LEU A 219 4.56 24.49 -13.50
C LEU A 219 4.97 24.42 -14.97
N PRO A 220 6.03 25.17 -15.36
CA PRO A 220 6.64 25.02 -16.68
C PRO A 220 7.10 23.57 -16.91
N ARG A 221 6.82 23.04 -18.08
CA ARG A 221 7.19 21.65 -18.45
C ARG A 221 8.64 21.47 -18.89
N VAL A 222 9.42 22.54 -18.85
CA VAL A 222 10.85 22.62 -19.28
C VAL A 222 11.80 22.40 -18.11
#